data_768fbe5c35bd0bafae85fdd0f778083c
#
_entry.id   768fbe5c35bd0bafae85fdd0f778083c
#
_cell.length_a   1.000
_cell.length_b   1.000
_cell.length_c   1.000
_cell.angle_alpha   90.00
_cell.angle_beta   90.00
_cell.angle_gamma   90.00
#
_symmetry.space_group_name_H-M   'P 1'
#
loop_
_entity.id
_entity.type
_entity.pdbx_description
1 polymer ?
#
loop_
_entity_poly.entity_id
_entity_poly.type
_entity_poly.pdbx_seq_one_letter_code
_entity_poly.pdbx_strand_id
1 'polypeptide(L)'
;MIRTLDGKSPKIDPTAFVSEFAYIVGDVELGPNSSIWPGAVIRADSGKIQIGAGSNVQDNSVLHADADAEIGDNVTIGHGVVCHARMIGNGSLIGNGATLNDGVILGENCLVAAGSTVVDNAEFVQNSLIRGTPGKAIGQIRSRHSELMQRAAAFYVSRIAIYKSSDLGESIT
;
A
#
# COMPACT_ATOMS: atom_id res chain seq x y z
N MET A 1 -15.66 5.23 -1.21
CA MET A 1 -16.76 4.56 -0.44
C MET A 1 -16.19 3.80 0.76
N ILE A 2 -16.54 4.17 1.98
CA ILE A 2 -16.10 3.51 3.23
C ILE A 2 -17.28 2.71 3.77
N ARG A 3 -17.09 1.43 4.12
CA ARG A 3 -18.16 0.51 4.51
C ARG A 3 -17.80 -0.35 5.71
N THR A 4 -18.78 -0.51 6.58
CA THR A 4 -18.74 -1.48 7.70
C THR A 4 -19.03 -2.88 7.18
N LEU A 5 -18.32 -3.87 7.71
CA LEU A 5 -18.55 -5.28 7.46
C LEU A 5 -18.48 -6.05 8.80
N ASP A 6 -19.50 -6.83 9.11
CA ASP A 6 -19.59 -7.63 10.33
C ASP A 6 -19.24 -6.85 11.61
N GLY A 7 -19.81 -5.64 11.74
CA GLY A 7 -19.58 -4.74 12.87
C GLY A 7 -18.23 -4.05 12.93
N LYS A 8 -17.33 -4.32 11.99
CA LYS A 8 -16.02 -3.68 11.87
C LYS A 8 -16.07 -2.55 10.85
N SER A 9 -15.67 -1.37 11.27
CA SER A 9 -15.62 -0.16 10.43
C SER A 9 -14.19 0.30 10.26
N PRO A 10 -13.82 0.78 9.06
CA PRO A 10 -12.51 1.39 8.85
C PRO A 10 -12.25 2.55 9.82
N LYS A 11 -11.07 2.57 10.44
CA LYS A 11 -10.56 3.65 11.26
C LYS A 11 -9.58 4.46 10.44
N ILE A 12 -9.90 5.71 10.19
CA ILE A 12 -9.14 6.54 9.26
C ILE A 12 -8.67 7.79 10.00
N ASP A 13 -7.36 8.02 10.00
CA ASP A 13 -6.79 9.23 10.58
C ASP A 13 -7.34 10.48 9.87
N PRO A 14 -7.71 11.56 10.57
CA PRO A 14 -8.27 12.77 9.96
C PRO A 14 -7.36 13.45 8.93
N THR A 15 -6.04 13.21 9.01
CA THR A 15 -5.07 13.73 8.03
C THR A 15 -4.96 12.88 6.79
N ALA A 16 -5.43 11.64 6.81
CA ALA A 16 -5.43 10.74 5.65
C ALA A 16 -6.36 11.24 4.54
N PHE A 17 -6.10 10.79 3.31
CA PHE A 17 -6.95 11.06 2.15
C PHE A 17 -7.53 9.74 1.61
N VAL A 18 -8.83 9.73 1.36
CA VAL A 18 -9.50 8.63 0.65
C VAL A 18 -10.27 9.24 -0.51
N SER A 19 -9.96 8.82 -1.73
CA SER A 19 -10.71 9.24 -2.92
C SER A 19 -12.17 8.80 -2.84
N GLU A 20 -13.10 9.61 -3.31
CA GLU A 20 -14.52 9.26 -3.46
C GLU A 20 -14.75 8.00 -4.33
N PHE A 21 -13.80 7.71 -5.24
CA PHE A 21 -13.82 6.51 -6.08
C PHE A 21 -13.06 5.30 -5.49
N ALA A 22 -12.52 5.40 -4.29
CA ALA A 22 -11.92 4.27 -3.59
C ALA A 22 -12.99 3.47 -2.83
N TYR A 23 -12.74 2.17 -2.63
CA TYR A 23 -13.59 1.29 -1.83
C TYR A 23 -12.81 0.70 -0.67
N ILE A 24 -13.23 0.97 0.56
CA ILE A 24 -12.61 0.47 1.78
C ILE A 24 -13.67 -0.22 2.62
N VAL A 25 -13.45 -1.46 3.01
CA VAL A 25 -14.43 -2.26 3.76
C VAL A 25 -13.80 -3.12 4.84
N GLY A 26 -14.44 -3.19 6.00
CA GLY A 26 -14.08 -4.08 7.11
C GLY A 26 -13.06 -3.49 8.08
N ASP A 27 -12.21 -4.34 8.66
CA ASP A 27 -11.23 -3.98 9.71
C ASP A 27 -9.97 -3.33 9.12
N VAL A 28 -10.10 -2.11 8.63
CA VAL A 28 -9.01 -1.33 8.05
C VAL A 28 -8.60 -0.21 8.98
N GLU A 29 -7.29 0.02 9.12
CA GLU A 29 -6.75 1.16 9.83
C GLU A 29 -5.79 1.96 8.94
N LEU A 30 -6.08 3.25 8.74
CA LEU A 30 -5.25 4.17 7.97
C LEU A 30 -4.56 5.17 8.88
N GLY A 31 -3.24 5.17 8.88
CA GLY A 31 -2.40 6.07 9.65
C GLY A 31 -2.35 7.50 9.10
N PRO A 32 -1.70 8.42 9.86
CA PRO A 32 -1.59 9.83 9.49
C PRO A 32 -0.98 10.06 8.12
N ASN A 33 -1.53 11.01 7.36
CA ASN A 33 -1.06 11.36 6.01
C ASN A 33 -0.96 10.19 5.03
N SER A 34 -1.63 9.07 5.30
CA SER A 34 -1.79 8.00 4.31
C SER A 34 -2.80 8.42 3.23
N SER A 35 -2.75 7.77 2.06
CA SER A 35 -3.65 8.14 0.96
C SER A 35 -4.08 6.96 0.09
N ILE A 36 -5.37 6.89 -0.20
CA ILE A 36 -6.01 5.85 -1.01
C ILE A 36 -6.62 6.52 -2.25
N TRP A 37 -6.15 6.13 -3.41
CA TRP A 37 -6.38 6.83 -4.68
C TRP A 37 -7.52 6.22 -5.50
N PRO A 38 -7.97 6.89 -6.59
CA PRO A 38 -9.15 6.46 -7.33
C PRO A 38 -9.12 4.99 -7.78
N GLY A 39 -10.23 4.28 -7.60
CA GLY A 39 -10.38 2.88 -7.98
C GLY A 39 -9.63 1.88 -7.10
N ALA A 40 -8.88 2.33 -6.10
CA ALA A 40 -8.23 1.42 -5.17
C ALA A 40 -9.27 0.71 -4.28
N VAL A 41 -9.05 -0.58 -4.02
CA VAL A 41 -9.89 -1.41 -3.18
C VAL A 41 -9.08 -1.95 -2.00
N ILE A 42 -9.56 -1.72 -0.78
CA ILE A 42 -9.01 -2.32 0.43
C ILE A 42 -10.11 -3.13 1.10
N ARG A 43 -9.95 -4.45 1.12
CA ARG A 43 -10.95 -5.37 1.64
C ARG A 43 -10.38 -6.20 2.79
N ALA A 44 -10.81 -5.89 4.01
CA ALA A 44 -10.40 -6.53 5.26
C ALA A 44 -11.57 -7.34 5.84
N ASP A 45 -11.91 -8.45 5.21
CA ASP A 45 -13.00 -9.34 5.57
C ASP A 45 -12.53 -10.62 6.31
N SER A 46 -11.27 -10.99 6.20
CA SER A 46 -10.71 -12.17 6.86
C SER A 46 -9.74 -11.82 8.00
N GLY A 47 -9.13 -10.64 7.97
CA GLY A 47 -8.19 -10.14 8.97
C GLY A 47 -8.19 -8.62 9.00
N LYS A 48 -7.35 -8.03 9.85
CA LYS A 48 -7.13 -6.59 9.92
C LYS A 48 -6.09 -6.16 8.88
N ILE A 49 -6.32 -5.06 8.17
CA ILE A 49 -5.33 -4.41 7.31
C ILE A 49 -4.94 -3.07 7.93
N GLN A 50 -3.66 -2.92 8.28
CA GLN A 50 -3.09 -1.68 8.79
C GLN A 50 -2.21 -1.03 7.73
N ILE A 51 -2.39 0.26 7.51
CA ILE A 51 -1.57 1.07 6.58
C ILE A 51 -0.96 2.21 7.36
N GLY A 52 0.36 2.25 7.41
CA GLY A 52 1.15 3.20 8.20
C GLY A 52 1.12 4.63 7.67
N ALA A 53 1.75 5.51 8.44
CA ALA A 53 1.80 6.94 8.15
C ALA A 53 2.52 7.25 6.83
N GLY A 54 2.01 8.21 6.06
CA GLY A 54 2.60 8.65 4.79
C GLY A 54 2.57 7.62 3.66
N SER A 55 1.95 6.45 3.88
CA SER A 55 1.83 5.39 2.87
C SER A 55 0.70 5.68 1.88
N ASN A 56 0.88 5.21 0.65
CA ASN A 56 -0.11 5.43 -0.40
C ASN A 56 -0.45 4.15 -1.17
N VAL A 57 -1.73 4.01 -1.50
CA VAL A 57 -2.25 2.94 -2.37
C VAL A 57 -2.82 3.61 -3.60
N GLN A 58 -2.13 3.43 -4.72
CA GLN A 58 -2.41 4.15 -5.95
C GLN A 58 -3.57 3.55 -6.74
N ASP A 59 -3.94 4.26 -7.79
CA ASP A 59 -5.13 4.01 -8.60
C ASP A 59 -5.25 2.55 -9.04
N ASN A 60 -6.46 2.00 -8.93
CA ASN A 60 -6.84 0.64 -9.34
C ASN A 60 -6.05 -0.49 -8.66
N SER A 61 -5.41 -0.24 -7.54
CA SER A 61 -4.73 -1.28 -6.76
C SER A 61 -5.69 -1.98 -5.80
N VAL A 62 -5.44 -3.26 -5.55
CA VAL A 62 -6.24 -4.08 -4.65
C VAL A 62 -5.36 -4.58 -3.51
N LEU A 63 -5.77 -4.29 -2.27
CA LEU A 63 -5.21 -4.88 -1.06
C LEU A 63 -6.26 -5.79 -0.42
N HIS A 64 -5.91 -7.04 -0.29
CA HIS A 64 -6.69 -8.05 0.43
C HIS A 64 -5.73 -9.02 1.11
N ALA A 65 -6.11 -9.61 2.21
CA ALA A 65 -5.33 -10.64 2.87
C ALA A 65 -6.26 -11.61 3.61
N ASP A 66 -5.89 -12.88 3.64
CA ASP A 66 -6.66 -13.93 4.32
C ASP A 66 -6.39 -13.97 5.83
N ALA A 67 -5.50 -13.13 6.33
CA ALA A 67 -5.15 -12.92 7.73
C ALA A 67 -4.78 -11.44 7.95
N ASP A 68 -4.27 -11.10 9.14
CA ASP A 68 -3.80 -9.73 9.41
C ASP A 68 -2.64 -9.35 8.47
N ALA A 69 -2.71 -8.15 7.93
CA ALA A 69 -1.71 -7.58 7.05
C ALA A 69 -1.24 -6.21 7.54
N GLU A 70 0.07 -5.99 7.48
CA GLU A 70 0.72 -4.76 7.91
C GLU A 70 1.49 -4.12 6.76
N ILE A 71 1.10 -2.92 6.40
CA ILE A 71 1.82 -2.04 5.48
C ILE A 71 2.43 -0.93 6.33
N GLY A 72 3.75 -0.87 6.38
CA GLY A 72 4.49 0.08 7.21
C GLY A 72 4.34 1.54 6.78
N ASP A 73 5.18 2.40 7.36
CA ASP A 73 5.20 3.84 7.09
C ASP A 73 5.93 4.16 5.77
N ASN A 74 5.49 5.22 5.09
CA ASN A 74 6.08 5.72 3.84
C ASN A 74 6.20 4.66 2.74
N VAL A 75 5.29 3.69 2.72
CA VAL A 75 5.20 2.66 1.68
C VAL A 75 4.46 3.22 0.47
N THR A 76 4.99 2.97 -0.72
CA THR A 76 4.29 3.26 -1.97
C THR A 76 3.81 1.97 -2.62
N ILE A 77 2.50 1.81 -2.76
CA ILE A 77 1.88 0.76 -3.57
C ILE A 77 1.46 1.39 -4.88
N GLY A 78 2.18 1.07 -5.96
CA GLY A 78 2.01 1.66 -7.28
C GLY A 78 0.66 1.33 -7.93
N HIS A 79 0.39 1.92 -9.10
CA HIS A 79 -0.87 1.75 -9.81
C HIS A 79 -1.11 0.29 -10.25
N GLY A 80 -2.34 -0.20 -10.11
CA GLY A 80 -2.75 -1.52 -10.58
C GLY A 80 -2.07 -2.70 -9.89
N VAL A 81 -1.57 -2.52 -8.69
CA VAL A 81 -0.96 -3.59 -7.90
C VAL A 81 -2.03 -4.51 -7.31
N VAL A 82 -1.79 -5.83 -7.34
CA VAL A 82 -2.56 -6.81 -6.55
C VAL A 82 -1.70 -7.25 -5.38
N CYS A 83 -2.16 -7.00 -4.17
CA CYS A 83 -1.38 -7.21 -2.96
C CYS A 83 -2.14 -8.06 -1.94
N HIS A 84 -1.61 -9.26 -1.68
CA HIS A 84 -1.99 -10.16 -0.60
C HIS A 84 -0.85 -10.35 0.41
N ALA A 85 0.11 -9.42 0.43
CA ALA A 85 1.25 -9.51 1.35
C ALA A 85 0.80 -9.43 2.81
N ARG A 86 1.41 -10.26 3.64
CA ARG A 86 1.25 -10.23 5.10
C ARG A 86 1.98 -9.03 5.72
N MET A 87 3.14 -8.67 5.21
CA MET A 87 3.91 -7.53 5.72
C MET A 87 4.69 -6.83 4.61
N ILE A 88 4.64 -5.51 4.60
CA ILE A 88 5.51 -4.66 3.79
C ILE A 88 6.19 -3.65 4.72
N GLY A 89 7.50 -3.81 4.92
CA GLY A 89 8.29 -2.94 5.80
C GLY A 89 8.37 -1.49 5.32
N ASN A 90 8.66 -0.61 6.27
CA ASN A 90 8.74 0.83 6.08
C ASN A 90 9.56 1.25 4.86
N GLY A 91 9.15 2.31 4.19
CA GLY A 91 9.86 2.92 3.08
C GLY A 91 9.93 2.08 1.80
N SER A 92 9.22 0.95 1.73
CA SER A 92 9.23 0.06 0.57
C SER A 92 8.40 0.63 -0.59
N LEU A 93 8.73 0.21 -1.82
CA LEU A 93 7.99 0.56 -3.02
C LEU A 93 7.63 -0.68 -3.84
N ILE A 94 6.35 -0.82 -4.11
CA ILE A 94 5.79 -1.85 -4.98
C ILE A 94 5.48 -1.19 -6.32
N GLY A 95 6.21 -1.60 -7.36
CA GLY A 95 6.09 -1.01 -8.68
C GLY A 95 4.75 -1.32 -9.36
N ASN A 96 4.36 -0.44 -10.29
CA ASN A 96 3.07 -0.53 -10.99
C ASN A 96 2.83 -1.93 -11.58
N GLY A 97 1.60 -2.42 -11.41
CA GLY A 97 1.18 -3.72 -11.95
C GLY A 97 1.87 -4.93 -11.34
N ALA A 98 2.60 -4.77 -10.25
CA ALA A 98 3.18 -5.92 -9.56
C ALA A 98 2.09 -6.72 -8.82
N THR A 99 2.35 -8.02 -8.64
CA THR A 99 1.51 -8.92 -7.83
C THR A 99 2.33 -9.48 -6.69
N LEU A 100 1.82 -9.32 -5.47
CA LEU A 100 2.35 -9.94 -4.27
C LEU A 100 1.29 -10.94 -3.79
N ASN A 101 1.62 -12.23 -3.85
CA ASN A 101 0.70 -13.29 -3.45
C ASN A 101 0.63 -13.46 -1.92
N ASP A 102 -0.15 -14.45 -1.48
CA ASP A 102 -0.47 -14.65 -0.07
C ASP A 102 0.76 -14.86 0.80
N GLY A 103 0.75 -14.24 1.97
CA GLY A 103 1.77 -14.43 2.98
C GLY A 103 3.13 -13.81 2.68
N VAL A 104 3.29 -13.05 1.59
CA VAL A 104 4.55 -12.37 1.26
C VAL A 104 4.98 -11.45 2.39
N ILE A 105 6.26 -11.50 2.75
CA ILE A 105 6.91 -10.64 3.73
C ILE A 105 8.05 -9.87 3.06
N LEU A 106 7.96 -8.56 3.08
CA LEU A 106 9.03 -7.66 2.67
C LEU A 106 9.59 -6.90 3.87
N GLY A 107 10.89 -6.99 4.09
CA GLY A 107 11.59 -6.14 5.05
C GLY A 107 11.53 -4.65 4.63
N GLU A 108 12.13 -3.79 5.45
CA GLU A 108 12.16 -2.35 5.18
C GLU A 108 12.94 -2.00 3.90
N ASN A 109 12.55 -0.91 3.28
CA ASN A 109 13.22 -0.35 2.10
C ASN A 109 13.37 -1.35 0.94
N CYS A 110 12.42 -2.25 0.75
CA CYS A 110 12.40 -3.14 -0.41
C CYS A 110 11.82 -2.44 -1.64
N LEU A 111 12.38 -2.75 -2.80
CA LEU A 111 11.86 -2.29 -4.10
C LEU A 111 11.44 -3.48 -4.94
N VAL A 112 10.15 -3.63 -5.18
CA VAL A 112 9.60 -4.58 -6.15
C VAL A 112 9.44 -3.86 -7.49
N ALA A 113 10.13 -4.34 -8.51
CA ALA A 113 10.05 -3.74 -9.84
C ALA A 113 8.65 -3.89 -10.46
N ALA A 114 8.25 -2.92 -11.28
CA ALA A 114 6.95 -2.95 -11.97
C ALA A 114 6.73 -4.26 -12.74
N GLY A 115 5.50 -4.77 -12.71
CA GLY A 115 5.09 -6.01 -13.38
C GLY A 115 5.70 -7.29 -12.82
N SER A 116 6.35 -7.25 -11.66
CA SER A 116 6.87 -8.46 -11.02
C SER A 116 5.76 -9.24 -10.32
N THR A 117 5.90 -10.58 -10.25
CA THR A 117 4.98 -11.45 -9.52
C THR A 117 5.73 -12.18 -8.42
N VAL A 118 5.48 -11.82 -7.18
CA VAL A 118 6.07 -12.46 -6.00
C VAL A 118 5.16 -13.61 -5.56
N VAL A 119 5.74 -14.81 -5.45
CA VAL A 119 5.00 -16.04 -5.13
C VAL A 119 4.64 -16.11 -3.64
N ASP A 120 3.70 -17.00 -3.32
CA ASP A 120 3.18 -17.20 -1.97
C ASP A 120 4.29 -17.46 -0.96
N ASN A 121 4.13 -16.86 0.23
CA ASN A 121 5.02 -17.02 1.39
C ASN A 121 6.50 -16.67 1.11
N ALA A 122 6.79 -15.93 0.05
CA ALA A 122 8.14 -15.47 -0.20
C ALA A 122 8.55 -14.38 0.81
N GLU A 123 9.77 -14.51 1.34
CA GLU A 123 10.32 -13.56 2.30
C GLU A 123 11.57 -12.89 1.73
N PHE A 124 11.63 -11.57 1.86
CA PHE A 124 12.78 -10.78 1.43
C PHE A 124 13.28 -9.90 2.57
N VAL A 125 14.59 -9.95 2.77
CA VAL A 125 15.24 -9.11 3.78
C VAL A 125 15.21 -7.63 3.37
N GLN A 126 15.40 -6.76 4.34
CA GLN A 126 15.49 -5.32 4.11
C GLN A 126 16.46 -4.95 2.97
N ASN A 127 16.16 -3.85 2.28
CA ASN A 127 16.94 -3.31 1.17
C ASN A 127 17.02 -4.22 -0.07
N SER A 128 16.14 -5.20 -0.21
CA SER A 128 16.11 -6.09 -1.38
C SER A 128 15.56 -5.37 -2.62
N LEU A 129 16.26 -5.55 -3.76
CA LEU A 129 15.74 -5.22 -5.09
C LEU A 129 15.17 -6.50 -5.72
N ILE A 130 13.85 -6.53 -5.92
CA ILE A 130 13.09 -7.71 -6.33
C ILE A 130 12.54 -7.50 -7.74
N ARG A 131 12.73 -8.48 -8.63
CA ARG A 131 12.25 -8.39 -10.02
C ARG A 131 11.94 -9.74 -10.62
N GLY A 132 10.96 -9.77 -11.53
CA GLY A 132 10.65 -10.90 -12.42
C GLY A 132 9.35 -11.62 -12.07
N THR A 133 9.04 -12.65 -12.87
CA THR A 133 7.93 -13.58 -12.72
C THR A 133 8.49 -14.99 -12.90
N PRO A 134 8.76 -15.75 -11.82
CA PRO A 134 8.60 -15.35 -10.41
C PRO A 134 9.61 -14.29 -9.96
N GLY A 135 9.17 -13.43 -9.01
CA GLY A 135 9.99 -12.38 -8.42
C GLY A 135 11.12 -12.93 -7.57
N LYS A 136 12.34 -12.46 -7.79
CA LYS A 136 13.54 -12.85 -7.05
C LYS A 136 14.33 -11.62 -6.63
N ALA A 137 15.04 -11.70 -5.50
CA ALA A 137 16.02 -10.70 -5.14
C ALA A 137 17.17 -10.76 -6.16
N ILE A 138 17.39 -9.66 -6.88
CA ILE A 138 18.43 -9.51 -7.90
C ILE A 138 19.60 -8.68 -7.39
N GLY A 139 19.56 -8.26 -6.13
CA GLY A 139 20.56 -7.46 -5.46
C GLY A 139 19.94 -6.58 -4.38
N GLN A 140 20.71 -5.61 -3.93
CA GLN A 140 20.25 -4.62 -2.97
C GLN A 140 19.93 -3.30 -3.66
N ILE A 141 19.08 -2.50 -3.02
CA ILE A 141 18.80 -1.14 -3.46
C ILE A 141 20.09 -0.29 -3.40
N ARG A 142 20.16 0.74 -4.24
CA ARG A 142 21.24 1.73 -4.29
C ARG A 142 20.66 3.10 -3.98
N SER A 143 21.50 4.10 -3.70
CA SER A 143 21.09 5.48 -3.38
C SER A 143 20.01 6.02 -4.31
N ARG A 144 20.16 5.83 -5.63
CA ARG A 144 19.15 6.24 -6.63
C ARG A 144 17.76 5.62 -6.42
N HIS A 145 17.73 4.37 -5.89
CA HIS A 145 16.47 3.69 -5.60
C HIS A 145 15.84 4.26 -4.33
N SER A 146 16.64 4.47 -3.27
CA SER A 146 16.19 5.10 -2.04
C SER A 146 15.61 6.50 -2.29
N GLU A 147 16.30 7.32 -3.09
CA GLU A 147 15.82 8.64 -3.48
C GLU A 147 14.50 8.60 -4.28
N LEU A 148 14.36 7.61 -5.18
CA LEU A 148 13.11 7.38 -5.91
C LEU A 148 11.97 7.05 -4.95
N MET A 149 12.19 6.11 -4.02
CA MET A 149 11.19 5.62 -3.08
C MET A 149 10.73 6.74 -2.14
N GLN A 150 11.67 7.49 -1.57
CA GLN A 150 11.39 8.63 -0.70
C GLN A 150 10.60 9.73 -1.44
N ARG A 151 11.02 10.06 -2.67
CA ARG A 151 10.30 11.05 -3.49
C ARG A 151 8.89 10.60 -3.84
N ALA A 152 8.69 9.31 -4.12
CA ALA A 152 7.37 8.77 -4.41
C ALA A 152 6.43 8.94 -3.21
N ALA A 153 6.81 8.52 -2.02
CA ALA A 153 6.01 8.69 -0.82
C ALA A 153 5.72 10.16 -0.52
N ALA A 154 6.75 11.01 -0.50
CA ALA A 154 6.62 12.45 -0.24
C ALA A 154 5.72 13.16 -1.27
N PHE A 155 5.77 12.76 -2.54
CA PHE A 155 4.91 13.30 -3.58
C PHE A 155 3.43 13.06 -3.26
N TYR A 156 3.06 11.82 -2.89
CA TYR A 156 1.68 11.50 -2.57
C TYR A 156 1.18 12.20 -1.29
N VAL A 157 2.03 12.32 -0.28
CA VAL A 157 1.70 13.14 0.91
C VAL A 157 1.41 14.59 0.51
N SER A 158 2.24 15.18 -0.37
CA SER A 158 2.04 16.56 -0.82
C SER A 158 0.74 16.78 -1.62
N ARG A 159 0.20 15.72 -2.24
CA ARG A 159 -1.04 15.79 -3.02
C ARG A 159 -2.30 15.78 -2.15
N ILE A 160 -2.24 15.26 -0.94
CA ILE A 160 -3.41 15.14 -0.03
C ILE A 160 -4.13 16.48 0.12
N ALA A 161 -3.40 17.54 0.44
CA ALA A 161 -3.99 18.86 0.66
C ALA A 161 -4.70 19.39 -0.60
N ILE A 162 -4.11 19.19 -1.78
CA ILE A 162 -4.65 19.64 -3.06
C ILE A 162 -5.97 18.92 -3.37
N TYR A 163 -6.00 17.59 -3.19
CA TYR A 163 -7.19 16.79 -3.49
C TYR A 163 -8.31 17.04 -2.47
N LYS A 164 -7.97 17.22 -1.19
CA LYS A 164 -8.94 17.59 -0.15
C LYS A 164 -9.56 18.98 -0.42
N SER A 165 -8.74 19.97 -0.82
CA SER A 165 -9.24 21.31 -1.13
C SER A 165 -10.05 21.38 -2.42
N SER A 166 -9.92 20.38 -3.29
CA SER A 166 -10.68 20.24 -4.54
C SER A 166 -11.95 19.39 -4.39
N ASP A 167 -12.29 18.98 -3.17
CA ASP A 167 -13.47 18.16 -2.84
C ASP A 167 -13.54 16.81 -3.57
N LEU A 168 -12.34 16.19 -3.76
CA LEU A 168 -12.20 14.89 -4.44
C LEU A 168 -12.06 13.71 -3.47
N GLY A 169 -12.38 13.93 -2.20
CA GLY A 169 -12.24 12.92 -1.15
C GLY A 169 -13.56 12.54 -0.49
N GLU A 170 -13.59 11.34 0.10
CA GLU A 170 -14.66 10.91 0.99
C GLU A 170 -14.63 11.74 2.29
N SER A 171 -15.83 12.05 2.81
CA SER A 171 -15.96 12.63 4.15
C SER A 171 -15.53 11.60 5.20
N ILE A 172 -14.44 11.89 5.89
CA ILE A 172 -13.94 11.09 7.01
C ILE A 172 -14.62 11.64 8.27
N THR A 173 -15.61 10.90 8.77
CA THR A 173 -16.39 11.24 9.98
C THR A 173 -16.02 10.32 11.13
#